data_f26b10c80e00365102c0f500fe64694f
#
_entry.id   f26b10c80e00365102c0f500fe64694f
#
_cell.length_a   1.000
_cell.length_b   1.000
_cell.length_c   1.000
_cell.angle_alpha   90.00
_cell.angle_beta   90.00
_cell.angle_gamma   90.00
#
_symmetry.space_group_name_H-M   'P 1'
#
loop_
_entity.id
_entity.type
_entity.pdbx_description
1 polymer ?
#
loop_
_entity_poly.entity_id
_entity_poly.type
_entity_poly.pdbx_seq_one_letter_code
_entity_poly.pdbx_strand_id
1 'polypeptide(L)'
;MPNESLRQAMANARLTEKDLAEACQVDAKTVARWMADEARTPHPRHRWAASDALGVDEGMLWPDAIRKNVKTGPDREVIAVYPYRSACPKTVWRRLISEANKELTFAGYTNYFLWLENPNLRGVLRRKAEVGCRVRFLLGDPDSDVTRRRESVEGVPLTVGTRIRITIDELSKIADVPGIEARYGDDHIAMSVFVFDDEMLVTPHLAHLVGHDSPMLHIQRQQEDGLYDRFAYHVTELWNGARTITDLVPR
;
A
#
# COMPACT_ATOMS: atom_id res chain seq x y z
N MET A 1 28.78 14.77 -16.15
CA MET A 1 28.25 16.00 -16.76
C MET A 1 27.66 16.88 -15.66
N PRO A 2 27.48 18.22 -15.88
CA PRO A 2 26.79 19.05 -14.91
C PRO A 2 25.35 18.56 -14.67
N ASN A 3 24.85 18.70 -13.46
CA ASN A 3 23.45 18.40 -13.14
C ASN A 3 22.57 19.60 -13.53
N GLU A 4 22.13 19.62 -14.78
CA GLU A 4 21.33 20.71 -15.33
C GLU A 4 19.92 20.75 -14.68
N SER A 5 19.35 19.60 -14.30
CA SER A 5 18.06 19.55 -13.61
C SER A 5 18.11 20.27 -12.27
N LEU A 6 19.16 20.05 -11.48
CA LEU A 6 19.36 20.74 -10.20
C LEU A 6 19.57 22.25 -10.41
N ARG A 7 20.37 22.64 -11.40
CA ARG A 7 20.59 24.04 -11.73
C ARG A 7 19.31 24.76 -12.13
N GLN A 8 18.53 24.15 -13.00
CA GLN A 8 17.25 24.69 -13.44
C GLN A 8 16.25 24.81 -12.29
N ALA A 9 16.18 23.80 -11.42
CA ALA A 9 15.29 23.82 -10.25
C ALA A 9 15.68 24.96 -9.29
N MET A 10 16.97 25.14 -9.01
CA MET A 10 17.47 26.23 -8.17
C MET A 10 17.15 27.60 -8.78
N ALA A 11 17.33 27.77 -10.10
CA ALA A 11 17.00 29.01 -10.81
C ALA A 11 15.49 29.32 -10.73
N ASN A 12 14.64 28.32 -10.92
CA ASN A 12 13.18 28.43 -10.82
C ASN A 12 12.73 28.81 -9.40
N ALA A 13 13.33 28.19 -8.39
CA ALA A 13 13.06 28.47 -6.97
C ALA A 13 13.72 29.74 -6.46
N ARG A 14 14.59 30.38 -7.27
CA ARG A 14 15.40 31.56 -6.93
C ARG A 14 16.28 31.34 -5.70
N LEU A 15 16.77 30.12 -5.50
CA LEU A 15 17.67 29.75 -4.41
C LEU A 15 19.13 29.78 -4.89
N THR A 16 20.00 30.30 -4.02
CA THR A 16 21.46 30.25 -4.23
C THR A 16 22.00 28.91 -3.69
N GLU A 17 23.26 28.59 -4.05
CA GLU A 17 23.98 27.43 -3.48
C GLU A 17 24.02 27.48 -1.93
N LYS A 18 24.09 28.67 -1.36
CA LYS A 18 24.12 28.89 0.07
C LYS A 18 22.77 28.60 0.73
N ASP A 19 21.68 29.07 0.09
CA ASP A 19 20.31 28.82 0.59
C ASP A 19 19.98 27.31 0.56
N LEU A 20 20.33 26.63 -0.52
CA LEU A 20 20.12 25.19 -0.64
C LEU A 20 21.01 24.40 0.33
N ALA A 21 22.25 24.86 0.57
CA ALA A 21 23.15 24.24 1.53
C ALA A 21 22.60 24.33 2.96
N GLU A 22 22.03 25.48 3.32
CA GLU A 22 21.38 25.69 4.62
C GLU A 22 20.16 24.76 4.78
N ALA A 23 19.27 24.70 3.77
CA ALA A 23 18.12 23.81 3.77
C ALA A 23 18.50 22.33 3.91
N CYS A 24 19.58 21.91 3.25
CA CYS A 24 20.08 20.53 3.30
C CYS A 24 21.02 20.23 4.49
N GLN A 25 21.35 21.23 5.32
CA GLN A 25 22.32 21.12 6.43
C GLN A 25 23.69 20.60 5.97
N VAL A 26 24.20 21.17 4.88
CA VAL A 26 25.52 20.88 4.30
C VAL A 26 26.28 22.19 4.03
N ASP A 27 27.55 22.12 3.66
CA ASP A 27 28.26 23.32 3.19
C ASP A 27 28.01 23.62 1.69
N ALA A 28 28.18 24.90 1.30
CA ALA A 28 27.92 25.33 -0.08
C ALA A 28 28.82 24.63 -1.11
N LYS A 29 30.04 24.18 -0.73
CA LYS A 29 30.91 23.39 -1.62
C LYS A 29 30.30 22.03 -1.94
N THR A 30 29.51 21.48 -1.03
CA THR A 30 28.80 20.21 -1.26
C THR A 30 27.73 20.39 -2.30
N VAL A 31 26.93 21.48 -2.24
CA VAL A 31 25.95 21.82 -3.26
C VAL A 31 26.61 22.09 -4.62
N ALA A 32 27.69 22.86 -4.63
CA ALA A 32 28.46 23.12 -5.86
C ALA A 32 28.96 21.81 -6.51
N ARG A 33 29.35 20.81 -5.73
CA ARG A 33 29.73 19.48 -6.23
C ARG A 33 28.56 18.70 -6.81
N TRP A 34 27.37 18.82 -6.23
CA TRP A 34 26.15 18.20 -6.79
C TRP A 34 25.76 18.83 -8.13
N MET A 35 25.93 20.14 -8.27
CA MET A 35 25.67 20.86 -9.51
C MET A 35 26.72 20.58 -10.60
N ALA A 36 27.97 20.32 -10.20
CA ALA A 36 29.07 20.08 -11.14
C ALA A 36 29.04 18.69 -11.77
N ASP A 37 28.43 17.71 -11.10
CA ASP A 37 28.48 16.30 -11.54
C ASP A 37 27.15 15.60 -11.23
N GLU A 38 26.38 15.29 -12.27
CA GLU A 38 25.10 14.59 -12.19
C GLU A 38 25.19 13.16 -11.62
N ALA A 39 26.35 12.52 -11.78
CA ALA A 39 26.59 11.19 -11.21
C ALA A 39 26.80 11.23 -9.69
N ARG A 40 27.00 12.42 -9.14
CA ARG A 40 27.21 12.61 -7.70
C ARG A 40 25.88 12.69 -6.95
N THR A 41 25.45 11.57 -6.47
CA THR A 41 24.19 11.41 -5.76
C THR A 41 24.34 11.73 -4.27
N PRO A 42 23.60 12.70 -3.72
CA PRO A 42 23.57 12.96 -2.27
C PRO A 42 22.97 11.79 -1.48
N HIS A 43 23.25 11.74 -0.17
CA HIS A 43 22.56 10.82 0.73
C HIS A 43 21.03 11.11 0.72
N PRO A 44 20.15 10.10 0.86
CA PRO A 44 18.70 10.25 0.78
C PRO A 44 18.14 11.44 1.58
N ARG A 45 18.55 11.62 2.84
CA ARG A 45 18.10 12.75 3.68
C ARG A 45 18.34 14.14 3.04
N HIS A 46 19.46 14.30 2.31
CA HIS A 46 19.78 15.57 1.66
C HIS A 46 19.03 15.74 0.33
N ARG A 47 18.74 14.63 -0.37
CA ARG A 47 17.88 14.66 -1.57
C ARG A 47 16.46 15.09 -1.21
N TRP A 48 15.89 14.53 -0.14
CA TRP A 48 14.57 14.92 0.35
C TRP A 48 14.50 16.38 0.76
N ALA A 49 15.49 16.85 1.54
CA ALA A 49 15.57 18.24 1.94
C ALA A 49 15.71 19.19 0.74
N ALA A 50 16.48 18.79 -0.28
CA ALA A 50 16.60 19.58 -1.52
C ALA A 50 15.31 19.55 -2.34
N SER A 51 14.63 18.40 -2.44
CA SER A 51 13.34 18.24 -3.09
C SER A 51 12.28 19.16 -2.46
N ASP A 52 12.18 19.15 -1.15
CA ASP A 52 11.28 20.03 -0.40
C ASP A 52 11.60 21.52 -0.63
N ALA A 53 12.88 21.90 -0.50
CA ALA A 53 13.30 23.31 -0.67
C ALA A 53 13.07 23.84 -2.10
N LEU A 54 13.20 22.97 -3.11
CA LEU A 54 13.07 23.33 -4.52
C LEU A 54 11.65 23.12 -5.07
N GLY A 55 10.78 22.40 -4.34
CA GLY A 55 9.45 22.02 -4.81
C GLY A 55 9.47 21.11 -6.04
N VAL A 56 10.50 20.26 -6.18
CA VAL A 56 10.72 19.38 -7.33
C VAL A 56 11.02 17.97 -6.84
N ASP A 57 10.41 16.96 -7.47
CA ASP A 57 10.62 15.54 -7.14
C ASP A 57 12.12 15.15 -7.23
N GLU A 58 12.60 14.39 -6.23
CA GLU A 58 14.03 14.00 -6.18
C GLU A 58 14.47 13.18 -7.40
N GLY A 59 13.54 12.45 -8.04
CA GLY A 59 13.80 11.70 -9.25
C GLY A 59 14.07 12.57 -10.48
N MET A 60 13.59 13.80 -10.48
CA MET A 60 13.93 14.79 -11.51
C MET A 60 15.29 15.43 -11.27
N LEU A 61 15.67 15.59 -10.00
CA LEU A 61 16.96 16.18 -9.60
C LEU A 61 18.11 15.18 -9.74
N TRP A 62 17.88 13.92 -9.38
CA TRP A 62 18.87 12.82 -9.41
C TRP A 62 18.26 11.53 -9.95
N PRO A 63 17.95 11.45 -11.25
CA PRO A 63 17.30 10.28 -11.84
C PRO A 63 18.11 8.99 -11.67
N ASP A 64 19.43 9.07 -11.66
CA ASP A 64 20.31 7.92 -11.46
C ASP A 64 20.36 7.43 -10.01
N ALA A 65 20.01 8.29 -9.05
CA ALA A 65 19.92 7.88 -7.65
C ALA A 65 18.76 6.91 -7.42
N ILE A 66 17.66 7.16 -8.10
CA ILE A 66 16.47 6.28 -8.06
C ILE A 66 16.71 5.06 -8.94
N ARG A 67 17.31 5.23 -10.12
CA ARG A 67 17.64 4.13 -11.02
C ARG A 67 18.68 3.16 -10.48
N LYS A 68 19.66 3.62 -9.69
CA LYS A 68 20.68 2.75 -9.06
C LYS A 68 20.11 1.85 -7.98
N ASN A 69 18.99 2.24 -7.35
CA ASN A 69 18.26 1.40 -6.41
C ASN A 69 17.24 0.47 -7.10
N VAL A 70 16.92 0.72 -8.38
CA VAL A 70 16.17 -0.25 -9.18
C VAL A 70 17.15 -1.34 -9.58
N LYS A 71 17.11 -2.47 -8.88
CA LYS A 71 17.82 -3.68 -9.31
C LYS A 71 17.35 -4.01 -10.72
N THR A 72 18.24 -3.83 -11.71
CA THR A 72 17.97 -4.19 -13.10
C THR A 72 17.90 -5.71 -13.19
N GLY A 73 16.70 -6.24 -13.34
CA GLY A 73 16.46 -7.67 -13.44
C GLY A 73 15.02 -8.00 -13.04
N PRO A 74 14.55 -9.21 -13.33
CA PRO A 74 13.23 -9.64 -12.91
C PRO A 74 13.16 -9.64 -11.38
N ASP A 75 12.08 -9.08 -10.83
CA ASP A 75 11.78 -9.16 -9.43
C ASP A 75 11.55 -10.62 -9.03
N ARG A 76 12.20 -11.08 -7.96
CA ARG A 76 12.10 -12.46 -7.47
C ARG A 76 11.10 -12.62 -6.33
N GLU A 77 10.40 -11.55 -5.96
CA GLU A 77 9.44 -11.55 -4.87
C GLU A 77 8.11 -12.23 -5.24
N VAL A 78 7.79 -12.33 -6.54
CA VAL A 78 6.61 -13.08 -6.99
C VAL A 78 6.91 -14.57 -6.92
N ILE A 79 6.32 -15.25 -5.93
CA ILE A 79 6.53 -16.69 -5.69
C ILE A 79 5.46 -17.55 -6.35
N ALA A 80 4.28 -17.01 -6.65
CA ALA A 80 3.23 -17.67 -7.42
C ALA A 80 2.32 -16.66 -8.12
N VAL A 81 1.75 -17.07 -9.23
CA VAL A 81 0.71 -16.34 -9.96
C VAL A 81 -0.47 -17.28 -10.21
N TYR A 82 -1.66 -16.82 -9.85
CA TYR A 82 -2.90 -17.53 -10.10
C TYR A 82 -3.69 -16.80 -11.18
N PRO A 83 -4.20 -17.49 -12.23
CA PRO A 83 -4.95 -16.83 -13.31
C PRO A 83 -6.24 -16.18 -12.81
N TYR A 84 -6.78 -16.64 -11.69
CA TYR A 84 -7.90 -16.06 -10.97
C TYR A 84 -7.76 -16.36 -9.47
N ARG A 85 -8.25 -15.45 -8.59
CA ARG A 85 -8.11 -15.58 -7.13
C ARG A 85 -8.66 -16.90 -6.59
N SER A 86 -9.77 -17.37 -7.14
CA SER A 86 -10.40 -18.64 -6.72
C SER A 86 -9.56 -19.89 -7.05
N ALA A 87 -8.52 -19.76 -7.90
CA ALA A 87 -7.55 -20.84 -8.13
C ALA A 87 -6.50 -20.96 -7.02
N CYS A 88 -6.37 -19.95 -6.15
CA CYS A 88 -5.45 -20.04 -5.02
C CYS A 88 -5.97 -21.07 -4.00
N PRO A 89 -5.16 -22.08 -3.62
CA PRO A 89 -5.59 -23.08 -2.67
C PRO A 89 -5.96 -22.48 -1.32
N LYS A 90 -7.07 -22.91 -0.73
CA LYS A 90 -7.51 -22.47 0.62
C LYS A 90 -6.45 -22.75 1.70
N THR A 91 -5.59 -23.73 1.47
CA THR A 91 -4.46 -24.05 2.36
C THR A 91 -3.44 -22.92 2.40
N VAL A 92 -3.20 -22.19 1.29
CA VAL A 92 -2.33 -21.02 1.25
C VAL A 92 -2.89 -19.91 2.14
N TRP A 93 -4.17 -19.55 1.99
CA TRP A 93 -4.84 -18.56 2.82
C TRP A 93 -4.79 -18.92 4.31
N ARG A 94 -5.10 -20.18 4.66
CA ARG A 94 -5.06 -20.64 6.04
C ARG A 94 -3.66 -20.59 6.62
N ARG A 95 -2.64 -20.99 5.86
CA ARG A 95 -1.25 -20.92 6.26
C ARG A 95 -0.86 -19.46 6.55
N LEU A 96 -1.07 -18.56 5.60
CA LEU A 96 -0.72 -17.14 5.73
C LEU A 96 -1.40 -16.49 6.94
N ILE A 97 -2.71 -16.71 7.12
CA ILE A 97 -3.43 -16.21 8.30
C ILE A 97 -2.90 -16.82 9.59
N SER A 98 -2.56 -18.10 9.62
CA SER A 98 -2.11 -18.77 10.84
C SER A 98 -0.69 -18.41 11.24
N GLU A 99 0.21 -18.22 10.28
CA GLU A 99 1.63 -17.94 10.51
C GLU A 99 1.94 -16.47 10.79
N ALA A 100 1.15 -15.52 10.26
CA ALA A 100 1.33 -14.11 10.53
C ALA A 100 1.24 -13.78 12.03
N ASN A 101 2.22 -13.04 12.56
CA ASN A 101 2.31 -12.74 13.99
C ASN A 101 2.43 -11.23 14.29
N LYS A 102 2.81 -10.42 13.30
CA LYS A 102 3.00 -8.97 13.46
C LYS A 102 1.85 -8.18 12.88
N GLU A 103 1.42 -8.56 11.66
CA GLU A 103 0.43 -7.80 10.91
C GLU A 103 -0.44 -8.71 10.03
N LEU A 104 -1.73 -8.42 10.06
CA LEU A 104 -2.73 -8.89 9.11
C LEU A 104 -3.45 -7.67 8.56
N THR A 105 -3.27 -7.35 7.27
CA THR A 105 -4.00 -6.26 6.64
C THR A 105 -4.80 -6.78 5.45
N PHE A 106 -6.10 -6.50 5.44
CA PHE A 106 -7.06 -6.88 4.42
C PHE A 106 -7.61 -5.62 3.75
N ALA A 107 -6.98 -5.20 2.65
CA ALA A 107 -7.39 -4.02 1.89
C ALA A 107 -8.14 -4.45 0.62
N GLY A 108 -9.40 -4.04 0.50
CA GLY A 108 -10.26 -4.36 -0.64
C GLY A 108 -11.69 -3.90 -0.42
N TYR A 109 -12.51 -3.83 -1.48
CA TYR A 109 -13.88 -3.30 -1.34
C TYR A 109 -14.71 -4.01 -0.28
N THR A 110 -14.76 -5.33 -0.29
CA THR A 110 -15.72 -6.08 0.54
C THR A 110 -15.10 -7.00 1.56
N ASN A 111 -13.98 -7.64 1.24
CA ASN A 111 -13.33 -8.70 2.04
C ASN A 111 -14.28 -9.83 2.51
N TYR A 112 -15.50 -9.86 1.98
CA TYR A 112 -16.60 -10.75 2.36
C TYR A 112 -16.26 -12.24 2.25
N PHE A 113 -15.51 -12.64 1.20
CA PHE A 113 -15.14 -14.04 0.97
C PHE A 113 -14.32 -14.63 2.12
N LEU A 114 -13.56 -13.80 2.87
CA LEU A 114 -12.78 -14.27 4.02
C LEU A 114 -13.65 -14.95 5.09
N TRP A 115 -14.83 -14.39 5.32
CA TRP A 115 -15.79 -14.91 6.30
C TRP A 115 -16.47 -16.18 5.82
N LEU A 116 -16.77 -16.28 4.53
CA LEU A 116 -17.36 -17.47 3.91
C LEU A 116 -16.41 -18.66 3.92
N GLU A 117 -15.15 -18.40 3.60
CA GLU A 117 -14.15 -19.48 3.44
C GLU A 117 -13.49 -19.89 4.76
N ASN A 118 -13.60 -19.07 5.78
CA ASN A 118 -13.02 -19.31 7.11
C ASN A 118 -14.05 -19.08 8.22
N PRO A 119 -14.93 -20.05 8.51
CA PRO A 119 -16.01 -19.89 9.49
C PRO A 119 -15.55 -19.49 10.91
N ASN A 120 -14.31 -19.83 11.28
CA ASN A 120 -13.72 -19.48 12.59
C ASN A 120 -12.80 -18.25 12.54
N LEU A 121 -12.87 -17.43 11.48
CA LEU A 121 -11.96 -16.29 11.29
C LEU A 121 -12.00 -15.31 12.46
N ARG A 122 -13.19 -15.00 13.00
CA ARG A 122 -13.33 -14.12 14.19
C ARG A 122 -12.48 -14.60 15.36
N GLY A 123 -12.57 -15.87 15.72
CA GLY A 123 -11.79 -16.44 16.82
C GLY A 123 -10.28 -16.43 16.54
N VAL A 124 -9.89 -16.58 15.28
CA VAL A 124 -8.48 -16.50 14.88
C VAL A 124 -7.96 -15.06 15.02
N LEU A 125 -8.68 -14.06 14.46
CA LEU A 125 -8.29 -12.66 14.52
C LEU A 125 -8.24 -12.14 15.96
N ARG A 126 -9.23 -12.50 16.80
CA ARG A 126 -9.25 -12.15 18.23
C ARG A 126 -7.97 -12.65 18.92
N ARG A 127 -7.66 -13.94 18.85
CA ARG A 127 -6.46 -14.52 19.47
C ARG A 127 -5.17 -13.87 18.97
N LYS A 128 -5.08 -13.56 17.67
CA LYS A 128 -3.90 -12.90 17.12
C LYS A 128 -3.75 -11.47 17.65
N ALA A 129 -4.81 -10.70 17.72
CA ALA A 129 -4.78 -9.37 18.28
C ALA A 129 -4.44 -9.39 19.80
N GLU A 130 -5.00 -10.32 20.55
CA GLU A 130 -4.70 -10.51 21.98
C GLU A 130 -3.21 -10.79 22.26
N VAL A 131 -2.48 -11.38 21.30
CA VAL A 131 -1.03 -11.60 21.42
C VAL A 131 -0.19 -10.52 20.70
N GLY A 132 -0.80 -9.42 20.29
CA GLY A 132 -0.11 -8.24 19.75
C GLY A 132 0.01 -8.18 18.22
N CYS A 133 -0.61 -9.09 17.47
CA CYS A 133 -0.70 -8.96 16.02
C CYS A 133 -1.66 -7.83 15.66
N ARG A 134 -1.22 -6.89 14.82
CA ARG A 134 -2.07 -5.80 14.33
C ARG A 134 -2.97 -6.29 13.21
N VAL A 135 -4.28 -6.12 13.36
CA VAL A 135 -5.28 -6.55 12.38
C VAL A 135 -5.99 -5.33 11.80
N ARG A 136 -5.92 -5.15 10.49
CA ARG A 136 -6.49 -4.01 9.77
C ARG A 136 -7.42 -4.44 8.65
N PHE A 137 -8.55 -3.77 8.56
CA PHE A 137 -9.48 -3.90 7.44
C PHE A 137 -9.69 -2.55 6.78
N LEU A 138 -9.31 -2.43 5.51
CA LEU A 138 -9.68 -1.32 4.65
C LEU A 138 -10.81 -1.78 3.74
N LEU A 139 -11.95 -1.13 3.83
CA LEU A 139 -13.18 -1.46 3.11
C LEU A 139 -13.63 -0.29 2.25
N GLY A 140 -14.37 -0.55 1.19
CA GLY A 140 -15.13 0.51 0.53
C GLY A 140 -16.24 1.01 1.46
N ASP A 141 -16.59 2.29 1.34
CA ASP A 141 -17.79 2.81 1.99
C ASP A 141 -19.04 2.28 1.27
N PRO A 142 -19.95 1.56 1.94
CA PRO A 142 -21.12 0.96 1.30
C PRO A 142 -22.07 1.99 0.69
N ASP A 143 -22.01 3.26 1.14
CA ASP A 143 -22.92 4.32 0.72
C ASP A 143 -22.25 5.32 -0.24
N SER A 144 -20.98 5.13 -0.60
CA SER A 144 -20.22 6.00 -1.50
C SER A 144 -20.59 5.82 -2.99
N ASP A 145 -20.37 6.87 -3.77
CA ASP A 145 -20.51 6.81 -5.23
C ASP A 145 -19.49 5.85 -5.87
N VAL A 146 -18.33 5.72 -5.26
CA VAL A 146 -17.28 4.80 -5.72
C VAL A 146 -17.74 3.36 -5.61
N THR A 147 -18.38 2.98 -4.50
CA THR A 147 -18.98 1.65 -4.32
C THR A 147 -20.12 1.40 -5.30
N ARG A 148 -21.01 2.38 -5.50
CA ARG A 148 -22.09 2.28 -6.51
C ARG A 148 -21.55 2.09 -7.93
N ARG A 149 -20.48 2.81 -8.27
CA ARG A 149 -19.79 2.64 -9.56
C ARG A 149 -19.19 1.24 -9.70
N ARG A 150 -18.58 0.71 -8.63
CA ARG A 150 -18.05 -0.66 -8.64
C ARG A 150 -19.14 -1.71 -8.81
N GLU A 151 -20.29 -1.55 -8.17
CA GLU A 151 -21.46 -2.42 -8.38
C GLU A 151 -21.91 -2.44 -9.85
N SER A 152 -21.96 -1.26 -10.47
CA SER A 152 -22.30 -1.15 -11.89
C SER A 152 -21.29 -1.88 -12.79
N VAL A 153 -20.00 -1.80 -12.48
CA VAL A 153 -18.94 -2.52 -13.23
C VAL A 153 -19.06 -4.03 -13.05
N GLU A 154 -19.39 -4.51 -11.86
CA GLU A 154 -19.60 -5.95 -11.62
C GLU A 154 -20.89 -6.47 -12.26
N GLY A 155 -21.78 -5.60 -12.72
CA GLY A 155 -23.05 -5.98 -13.35
C GLY A 155 -24.08 -6.59 -12.38
N VAL A 156 -23.85 -6.48 -11.07
CA VAL A 156 -24.72 -7.01 -10.01
C VAL A 156 -25.03 -5.87 -9.02
N PRO A 157 -26.00 -5.00 -9.30
CA PRO A 157 -26.37 -3.89 -8.43
C PRO A 157 -26.70 -4.34 -7.00
N LEU A 158 -26.39 -3.50 -6.02
CA LEU A 158 -26.64 -3.66 -4.58
C LEU A 158 -25.86 -4.77 -3.87
N THR A 159 -25.03 -5.53 -4.58
CA THR A 159 -24.26 -6.63 -3.95
C THR A 159 -22.98 -6.19 -3.28
N VAL A 160 -22.25 -5.21 -3.79
CA VAL A 160 -20.98 -4.75 -3.20
C VAL A 160 -21.25 -4.12 -1.84
N GLY A 161 -22.18 -3.18 -1.76
CA GLY A 161 -22.58 -2.54 -0.51
C GLY A 161 -23.10 -3.54 0.52
N THR A 162 -23.90 -4.52 0.12
CA THR A 162 -24.39 -5.59 1.02
C THR A 162 -23.25 -6.44 1.57
N ARG A 163 -22.30 -6.85 0.71
CA ARG A 163 -21.12 -7.62 1.14
C ARG A 163 -20.22 -6.84 2.10
N ILE A 164 -20.10 -5.52 1.90
CA ILE A 164 -19.37 -4.64 2.83
C ILE A 164 -20.08 -4.65 4.20
N ARG A 165 -21.40 -4.44 4.25
CA ARG A 165 -22.17 -4.43 5.50
C ARG A 165 -22.08 -5.75 6.26
N ILE A 166 -22.05 -6.89 5.58
CA ILE A 166 -21.82 -8.19 6.21
C ILE A 166 -20.43 -8.25 6.85
N THR A 167 -19.39 -7.76 6.16
CA THR A 167 -18.04 -7.69 6.73
C THR A 167 -18.00 -6.79 7.98
N ILE A 168 -18.69 -5.65 7.95
CA ILE A 168 -18.80 -4.75 9.11
C ILE A 168 -19.52 -5.44 10.28
N ASP A 169 -20.61 -6.16 10.02
CA ASP A 169 -21.31 -6.93 11.04
C ASP A 169 -20.42 -8.01 11.67
N GLU A 170 -19.60 -8.70 10.88
CA GLU A 170 -18.63 -9.65 11.41
C GLU A 170 -17.52 -8.99 12.25
N LEU A 171 -17.04 -7.81 11.83
CA LEU A 171 -16.03 -7.03 12.56
C LEU A 171 -16.58 -6.43 13.84
N SER A 172 -17.84 -5.99 13.88
CA SER A 172 -18.47 -5.46 15.09
C SER A 172 -18.48 -6.46 16.25
N LYS A 173 -18.50 -7.76 15.96
CA LYS A 173 -18.47 -8.86 16.96
C LYS A 173 -17.09 -9.04 17.62
N ILE A 174 -16.06 -8.36 17.11
CA ILE A 174 -14.68 -8.38 17.62
C ILE A 174 -14.08 -6.98 17.76
N ALA A 175 -14.90 -5.94 17.68
CA ALA A 175 -14.47 -4.55 17.76
C ALA A 175 -13.98 -4.14 19.15
N ASP A 176 -14.32 -4.92 20.18
CA ASP A 176 -13.87 -4.79 21.56
C ASP A 176 -12.39 -5.15 21.76
N VAL A 177 -11.77 -5.82 20.78
CA VAL A 177 -10.40 -6.33 20.90
C VAL A 177 -9.39 -5.26 20.48
N PRO A 178 -8.50 -4.79 21.38
CA PRO A 178 -7.43 -3.89 21.00
C PRO A 178 -6.54 -4.48 19.90
N GLY A 179 -6.15 -3.65 18.93
CA GLY A 179 -5.32 -4.09 17.79
C GLY A 179 -6.11 -4.55 16.58
N ILE A 180 -7.45 -4.55 16.62
CA ILE A 180 -8.33 -4.73 15.46
C ILE A 180 -8.88 -3.37 15.05
N GLU A 181 -8.57 -2.94 13.83
CA GLU A 181 -9.00 -1.66 13.29
C GLU A 181 -9.67 -1.83 11.92
N ALA A 182 -10.71 -1.04 11.65
CA ALA A 182 -11.33 -0.98 10.33
C ALA A 182 -11.54 0.47 9.88
N ARG A 183 -11.32 0.71 8.60
CA ARG A 183 -11.50 2.03 7.96
C ARG A 183 -12.25 1.91 6.64
N TYR A 184 -12.98 2.97 6.29
CA TYR A 184 -13.54 3.16 4.96
C TYR A 184 -12.56 3.91 4.08
N GLY A 185 -12.23 3.36 2.92
CA GLY A 185 -11.56 4.08 1.84
C GLY A 185 -12.59 4.78 0.97
N ASP A 186 -12.44 6.08 0.79
CA ASP A 186 -13.33 6.90 -0.04
C ASP A 186 -12.83 6.96 -1.49
N ASP A 187 -11.60 6.53 -1.75
CA ASP A 187 -10.98 6.48 -3.07
C ASP A 187 -11.27 5.16 -3.81
N HIS A 188 -10.96 5.17 -5.12
CA HIS A 188 -11.06 3.97 -5.94
C HIS A 188 -10.03 2.91 -5.49
N ILE A 189 -10.50 1.77 -5.03
CA ILE A 189 -9.67 0.62 -4.67
C ILE A 189 -9.36 -0.18 -5.95
N ALA A 190 -8.25 0.13 -6.61
CA ALA A 190 -7.86 -0.47 -7.88
C ALA A 190 -7.47 -1.96 -7.77
N MET A 191 -7.14 -2.42 -6.56
CA MET A 191 -6.73 -3.79 -6.28
C MET A 191 -7.08 -4.18 -4.84
N SER A 192 -7.24 -5.47 -4.60
CA SER A 192 -7.23 -6.00 -3.24
C SER A 192 -5.82 -6.43 -2.87
N VAL A 193 -5.36 -6.03 -1.70
CA VAL A 193 -4.05 -6.41 -1.15
C VAL A 193 -4.26 -7.01 0.24
N PHE A 194 -3.73 -8.20 0.44
CA PHE A 194 -3.83 -8.93 1.70
C PHE A 194 -2.41 -9.15 2.22
N VAL A 195 -2.05 -8.50 3.33
CA VAL A 195 -0.71 -8.53 3.91
C VAL A 195 -0.69 -9.49 5.10
N PHE A 196 0.35 -10.31 5.15
CA PHE A 196 0.62 -11.32 6.18
C PHE A 196 2.10 -11.25 6.55
N ASP A 197 2.47 -10.35 7.46
CA ASP A 197 3.88 -10.04 7.80
C ASP A 197 4.70 -9.69 6.54
N ASP A 198 5.60 -10.57 6.12
CA ASP A 198 6.48 -10.39 4.96
C ASP A 198 5.94 -11.06 3.67
N GLU A 199 4.72 -11.60 3.69
CA GLU A 199 4.05 -12.14 2.51
C GLU A 199 2.77 -11.33 2.19
N MET A 200 2.38 -11.30 0.91
CA MET A 200 1.12 -10.70 0.50
C MET A 200 0.49 -11.39 -0.70
N LEU A 201 -0.83 -11.24 -0.79
CA LEU A 201 -1.62 -11.63 -1.96
C LEU A 201 -2.20 -10.35 -2.59
N VAL A 202 -1.97 -10.14 -3.88
CA VAL A 202 -2.41 -8.95 -4.61
C VAL A 202 -3.32 -9.36 -5.76
N THR A 203 -4.52 -8.80 -5.80
CA THR A 203 -5.51 -9.04 -6.85
C THR A 203 -5.87 -7.73 -7.53
N PRO A 204 -5.35 -7.40 -8.71
CA PRO A 204 -5.77 -6.23 -9.47
C PRO A 204 -7.23 -6.39 -9.92
N HIS A 205 -8.00 -5.30 -9.85
CA HIS A 205 -9.39 -5.31 -10.31
C HIS A 205 -9.43 -4.98 -11.81
N LEU A 206 -9.55 -6.02 -12.64
CA LEU A 206 -9.68 -5.83 -14.07
C LEU A 206 -11.10 -5.42 -14.45
N ALA A 207 -11.22 -4.65 -15.55
CA ALA A 207 -12.52 -4.20 -16.05
C ALA A 207 -13.46 -5.40 -16.29
N HIS A 208 -14.68 -5.28 -15.83
CA HIS A 208 -15.77 -6.27 -15.96
C HIS A 208 -15.53 -7.61 -15.24
N LEU A 209 -14.41 -7.79 -14.52
CA LEU A 209 -14.18 -8.99 -13.71
C LEU A 209 -14.56 -8.73 -12.26
N VAL A 210 -15.25 -9.71 -11.68
CA VAL A 210 -15.43 -9.76 -10.23
C VAL A 210 -14.14 -10.22 -9.54
N GLY A 211 -13.99 -9.87 -8.25
CA GLY A 211 -12.72 -10.09 -7.56
C GLY A 211 -12.24 -11.55 -7.50
N HIS A 212 -13.15 -12.55 -7.56
CA HIS A 212 -12.74 -13.97 -7.55
C HIS A 212 -12.24 -14.48 -8.90
N ASP A 213 -12.60 -13.78 -10.01
CA ASP A 213 -12.15 -14.10 -11.37
C ASP A 213 -10.93 -13.26 -11.80
N SER A 214 -10.55 -12.28 -10.99
CA SER A 214 -9.36 -11.48 -11.25
C SER A 214 -8.08 -12.25 -10.90
N PRO A 215 -6.97 -12.03 -11.63
CA PRO A 215 -5.71 -12.70 -11.34
C PRO A 215 -5.19 -12.35 -9.95
N MET A 216 -4.32 -13.22 -9.40
CA MET A 216 -3.72 -12.97 -8.10
C MET A 216 -2.23 -13.30 -8.11
N LEU A 217 -1.44 -12.38 -7.57
CA LEU A 217 -0.02 -12.54 -7.30
C LEU A 217 0.18 -12.95 -5.85
N HIS A 218 1.06 -13.91 -5.59
CA HIS A 218 1.58 -14.20 -4.26
C HIS A 218 3.01 -13.68 -4.19
N ILE A 219 3.27 -12.76 -3.28
CA ILE A 219 4.52 -12.02 -3.18
C ILE A 219 5.12 -12.25 -1.80
N GLN A 220 6.42 -12.51 -1.75
CA GLN A 220 7.19 -12.62 -0.53
C GLN A 220 8.33 -11.59 -0.55
N ARG A 221 8.46 -10.79 0.50
CA ARG A 221 9.50 -9.78 0.63
C ARG A 221 10.88 -10.42 0.64
N GLN A 222 11.72 -10.09 -0.34
CA GLN A 222 13.09 -10.60 -0.48
C GLN A 222 14.15 -9.50 -0.43
N GLN A 223 13.74 -8.24 -0.57
CA GLN A 223 14.64 -7.11 -0.71
C GLN A 223 13.97 -5.81 -0.26
N GLU A 224 14.77 -4.79 -0.01
CA GLU A 224 14.29 -3.41 0.18
C GLU A 224 13.94 -2.80 -1.19
N ASP A 225 12.93 -1.94 -1.22
CA ASP A 225 12.40 -1.27 -2.42
C ASP A 225 11.98 -2.26 -3.55
N GLY A 226 11.62 -3.49 -3.19
CA GLY A 226 11.10 -4.50 -4.11
C GLY A 226 9.62 -4.30 -4.44
N LEU A 227 9.06 -5.27 -5.13
CA LEU A 227 7.64 -5.25 -5.51
C LEU A 227 6.73 -5.29 -4.27
N TYR A 228 7.13 -6.06 -3.24
CA TYR A 228 6.43 -6.09 -1.95
C TYR A 228 6.30 -4.68 -1.37
N ASP A 229 7.40 -3.94 -1.25
CA ASP A 229 7.42 -2.62 -0.64
C ASP A 229 6.56 -1.61 -1.43
N ARG A 230 6.48 -1.74 -2.76
CA ARG A 230 5.61 -0.90 -3.60
C ARG A 230 4.13 -1.09 -3.27
N PHE A 231 3.69 -2.34 -3.12
CA PHE A 231 2.31 -2.62 -2.72
C PHE A 231 2.03 -2.29 -1.25
N ALA A 232 3.00 -2.52 -0.35
CA ALA A 232 2.88 -2.13 1.05
C ALA A 232 2.75 -0.61 1.22
N TYR A 233 3.53 0.16 0.45
CA TYR A 233 3.39 1.63 0.41
C TYR A 233 1.99 2.05 -0.07
N HIS A 234 1.51 1.46 -1.18
CA HIS A 234 0.15 1.74 -1.68
C HIS A 234 -0.93 1.47 -0.62
N VAL A 235 -0.84 0.35 0.10
CA VAL A 235 -1.78 0.04 1.20
C VAL A 235 -1.68 1.07 2.33
N THR A 236 -0.47 1.52 2.65
CA THR A 236 -0.23 2.53 3.68
C THR A 236 -0.86 3.87 3.31
N GLU A 237 -0.72 4.30 2.06
CA GLU A 237 -1.34 5.54 1.57
C GLU A 237 -2.87 5.46 1.61
N LEU A 238 -3.44 4.35 1.13
CA LEU A 238 -4.89 4.12 1.22
C LEU A 238 -5.38 4.12 2.69
N TRP A 239 -4.61 3.51 3.59
CA TRP A 239 -4.94 3.47 5.01
C TRP A 239 -4.90 4.85 5.66
N ASN A 240 -3.90 5.66 5.34
CA ASN A 240 -3.72 7.00 5.90
C ASN A 240 -4.83 7.97 5.43
N GLY A 241 -5.27 7.85 4.17
CA GLY A 241 -6.39 8.61 3.62
C GLY A 241 -7.78 8.13 4.08
N ALA A 242 -7.86 6.95 4.68
CA ALA A 242 -9.12 6.31 5.04
C ALA A 242 -9.69 6.83 6.37
N ARG A 243 -11.02 6.91 6.47
CA ARG A 243 -11.72 7.30 7.71
C ARG A 243 -12.07 6.10 8.59
N THR A 244 -11.93 6.27 9.89
CA THR A 244 -12.30 5.21 10.86
C THR A 244 -13.79 4.89 10.79
N ILE A 245 -14.15 3.61 10.88
CA ILE A 245 -15.53 3.17 10.98
C ILE A 245 -15.99 3.36 12.44
N THR A 246 -16.80 4.38 12.68
CA THR A 246 -17.27 4.74 14.04
C THR A 246 -18.39 3.86 14.54
N ASP A 247 -19.12 3.18 13.64
CA ASP A 247 -20.30 2.36 13.95
C ASP A 247 -19.97 0.89 14.25
N LEU A 248 -18.67 0.57 14.44
CA LEU A 248 -18.24 -0.72 14.98
C LEU A 248 -18.54 -0.78 16.48
N VAL A 249 -19.82 -0.66 16.85
CA VAL A 249 -20.25 -0.85 18.24
C VAL A 249 -20.51 -2.34 18.44
N PRO A 250 -19.92 -2.98 19.47
CA PRO A 250 -20.25 -4.37 19.82
C PRO A 250 -21.75 -4.49 20.10
N ARG A 251 -22.41 -5.40 19.40
CA ARG A 251 -23.81 -5.78 19.68
C ARG A 251 -23.85 -6.93 20.64
#